data_6ac6c5740753c28962b7ea41b3e1bace
#
_entry.id   6ac6c5740753c28962b7ea41b3e1bace
#
_cell.length_a   1.000
_cell.length_b   1.000
_cell.length_c   1.000
_cell.angle_alpha   90.00
_cell.angle_beta   90.00
_cell.angle_gamma   90.00
#
_symmetry.space_group_name_H-M   'P 1'
#
loop_
_entity.id
_entity.type
_entity.pdbx_description
1 polymer ?
#
loop_
_entity_poly.entity_id
_entity_poly.type
_entity_poly.pdbx_seq_one_letter_code
_entity_poly.pdbx_strand_id
1 'polypeptide(L)'
;MPKSAFTSLTEAKKDKVIGKAKNIFSRKSIDEMNSTTIIKGMDISRGAFYMYFENKDDLYEYCIRDSGYRFYSKFREEVANLNNLTIFDIFNALFRFYTEKKEGISEYAFIKKVIQTIPDRAREIIRDSFVGEKTVHELYKYYSGYTKNTEYSDTIFTSLMQLAFDVLYESLREFYRENSDVGQVRQNYKLKMAILKNGFAYLCHRATFFESKKNASIEDLIDYDVLG
;
A
#
# COMPACT_ATOMS: atom_id res chain seq x y z
N MET A 1 -3.28 18.48 1.98
CA MET A 1 -4.24 17.89 2.95
C MET A 1 -5.57 18.62 2.86
N PRO A 2 -6.72 17.92 2.84
CA PRO A 2 -8.01 18.57 2.71
C PRO A 2 -8.30 19.50 3.89
N LYS A 3 -9.04 20.56 3.61
CA LYS A 3 -9.40 21.60 4.60
C LYS A 3 -10.53 21.11 5.52
N SER A 4 -10.71 21.76 6.66
CA SER A 4 -11.72 21.40 7.66
C SER A 4 -13.14 21.34 7.08
N ALA A 5 -13.46 22.19 6.11
CA ALA A 5 -14.75 22.16 5.42
C ALA A 5 -15.01 20.85 4.66
N PHE A 6 -13.98 20.19 4.15
CA PHE A 6 -14.13 18.86 3.52
C PHE A 6 -14.25 17.76 4.58
N THR A 7 -13.41 17.82 5.60
CA THR A 7 -13.41 16.77 6.66
C THR A 7 -14.71 16.72 7.45
N SER A 8 -15.44 17.85 7.53
CA SER A 8 -16.75 17.94 8.17
C SER A 8 -17.93 17.47 7.32
N LEU A 9 -17.71 17.10 6.04
CA LEU A 9 -18.76 16.52 5.20
C LEU A 9 -19.15 15.13 5.71
N THR A 10 -20.40 14.74 5.44
CA THR A 10 -20.83 13.34 5.64
C THR A 10 -20.03 12.41 4.73
N GLU A 11 -19.82 11.16 5.16
CA GLU A 11 -19.06 10.17 4.37
C GLU A 11 -19.66 9.99 2.96
N ALA A 12 -20.98 9.93 2.83
CA ALA A 12 -21.66 9.84 1.53
C ALA A 12 -21.31 11.00 0.58
N LYS A 13 -21.15 12.24 1.11
CA LYS A 13 -20.73 13.38 0.31
C LYS A 13 -19.26 13.31 -0.06
N LYS A 14 -18.39 12.90 0.88
CA LYS A 14 -16.96 12.67 0.61
C LYS A 14 -16.80 11.63 -0.48
N ASP A 15 -17.47 10.50 -0.37
CA ASP A 15 -17.45 9.41 -1.33
C ASP A 15 -17.86 9.87 -2.73
N LYS A 16 -18.92 10.65 -2.83
CA LYS A 16 -19.38 11.22 -4.10
C LYS A 16 -18.34 12.14 -4.74
N VAL A 17 -17.75 13.04 -3.95
CA VAL A 17 -16.75 14.01 -4.43
C VAL A 17 -15.47 13.26 -4.86
N ILE A 18 -14.96 12.38 -4.03
CA ILE A 18 -13.71 11.64 -4.30
C ILE A 18 -13.89 10.62 -5.41
N GLY A 19 -15.02 9.92 -5.47
CA GLY A 19 -15.31 8.99 -6.55
C GLY A 19 -15.36 9.67 -7.93
N LYS A 20 -15.94 10.87 -8.03
CA LYS A 20 -15.91 11.69 -9.25
C LYS A 20 -14.48 12.12 -9.60
N ALA A 21 -13.69 12.59 -8.61
CA ALA A 21 -12.31 12.98 -8.82
C ALA A 21 -11.47 11.82 -9.34
N LYS A 22 -11.54 10.64 -8.71
CA LYS A 22 -10.83 9.42 -9.16
C LYS A 22 -11.23 9.01 -10.57
N ASN A 23 -12.51 9.09 -10.92
CA ASN A 23 -12.98 8.79 -12.28
C ASN A 23 -12.39 9.77 -13.32
N ILE A 24 -12.24 11.05 -12.97
CA ILE A 24 -11.59 12.03 -13.85
C ILE A 24 -10.10 11.70 -14.00
N PHE A 25 -9.40 11.47 -12.90
CA PHE A 25 -7.98 11.17 -12.87
C PHE A 25 -7.61 9.80 -13.47
N SER A 26 -8.55 8.88 -13.57
CA SER A 26 -8.32 7.60 -14.25
C SER A 26 -8.20 7.71 -15.77
N ARG A 27 -8.66 8.83 -16.37
CA ARG A 27 -8.70 9.02 -17.81
C ARG A 27 -7.51 9.76 -18.38
N LYS A 28 -6.94 10.70 -17.61
CA LYS A 28 -5.81 11.55 -18.04
C LYS A 28 -4.84 11.77 -16.90
N SER A 29 -3.57 12.05 -17.24
CA SER A 29 -2.58 12.47 -16.25
C SER A 29 -3.00 13.79 -15.58
N ILE A 30 -2.62 13.98 -14.32
CA ILE A 30 -2.86 15.24 -13.60
C ILE A 30 -2.22 16.44 -14.31
N ASP A 31 -1.07 16.25 -14.94
CA ASP A 31 -0.34 17.31 -15.64
C ASP A 31 -1.08 17.79 -16.91
N GLU A 32 -1.87 16.90 -17.53
CA GLU A 32 -2.68 17.20 -18.71
C GLU A 32 -4.00 17.90 -18.36
N MET A 33 -4.33 18.08 -17.09
CA MET A 33 -5.60 18.63 -16.64
C MET A 33 -5.44 19.95 -15.91
N ASN A 34 -6.30 20.92 -16.24
CA ASN A 34 -6.43 22.15 -15.49
C ASN A 34 -7.53 22.05 -14.42
N SER A 35 -7.43 22.86 -13.37
CA SER A 35 -8.39 22.87 -12.26
C SER A 35 -9.83 23.13 -12.71
N THR A 36 -10.04 23.91 -13.75
CA THR A 36 -11.40 24.23 -14.27
C THR A 36 -12.08 22.97 -14.82
N THR A 37 -11.35 22.16 -15.59
CA THR A 37 -11.87 20.90 -16.13
C THR A 37 -12.19 19.90 -15.01
N ILE A 38 -11.32 19.83 -14.00
CA ILE A 38 -11.53 18.94 -12.85
C ILE A 38 -12.77 19.36 -12.07
N ILE A 39 -12.88 20.65 -11.71
CA ILE A 39 -14.01 21.19 -10.94
C ILE A 39 -15.34 20.95 -11.67
N LYS A 40 -15.38 21.22 -12.98
CA LYS A 40 -16.56 20.96 -13.80
C LYS A 40 -16.94 19.48 -13.81
N GLY A 41 -15.95 18.59 -13.94
CA GLY A 41 -16.20 17.14 -13.96
C GLY A 41 -16.62 16.58 -12.60
N MET A 42 -16.23 17.23 -11.49
CA MET A 42 -16.66 16.87 -10.14
C MET A 42 -18.08 17.31 -9.81
N ASP A 43 -18.69 18.18 -10.63
CA ASP A 43 -20.01 18.73 -10.40
C ASP A 43 -20.14 19.43 -9.04
N ILE A 44 -19.17 20.27 -8.74
CA ILE A 44 -19.16 21.17 -7.59
C ILE A 44 -18.85 22.60 -8.04
N SER A 45 -19.25 23.58 -7.23
CA SER A 45 -18.89 24.98 -7.52
C SER A 45 -17.40 25.23 -7.31
N ARG A 46 -16.87 26.22 -8.03
CA ARG A 46 -15.46 26.65 -7.84
C ARG A 46 -15.17 27.06 -6.39
N GLY A 47 -16.12 27.75 -5.75
CA GLY A 47 -16.02 28.13 -4.34
C GLY A 47 -15.93 26.91 -3.43
N ALA A 48 -16.79 25.89 -3.64
CA ALA A 48 -16.75 24.65 -2.87
C ALA A 48 -15.41 23.92 -3.04
N PHE A 49 -14.88 23.86 -4.27
CA PHE A 49 -13.57 23.24 -4.51
C PHE A 49 -12.47 23.86 -3.64
N TYR A 50 -12.33 25.18 -3.67
CA TYR A 50 -11.29 25.89 -2.89
C TYR A 50 -11.57 25.95 -1.38
N MET A 51 -12.81 25.69 -0.96
CA MET A 51 -13.13 25.43 0.44
C MET A 51 -12.65 24.06 0.90
N TYR A 52 -12.59 23.06 0.00
CA TYR A 52 -12.22 21.68 0.31
C TYR A 52 -10.73 21.41 0.11
N PHE A 53 -10.14 21.89 -0.97
CA PHE A 53 -8.77 21.61 -1.39
C PHE A 53 -8.05 22.91 -1.75
N GLU A 54 -6.75 22.92 -1.60
CA GLU A 54 -5.93 24.07 -1.95
C GLU A 54 -5.79 24.20 -3.47
N ASN A 55 -5.52 23.11 -4.12
CA ASN A 55 -5.33 23.00 -5.56
C ASN A 55 -5.63 21.59 -6.07
N LYS A 56 -5.41 21.33 -7.37
CA LYS A 56 -5.64 20.04 -7.99
C LYS A 56 -4.70 18.94 -7.46
N ASP A 57 -3.48 19.33 -7.08
CA ASP A 57 -2.47 18.37 -6.59
C ASP A 57 -2.83 17.88 -5.19
N ASP A 58 -3.33 18.78 -4.32
CA ASP A 58 -3.84 18.41 -2.99
C ASP A 58 -5.01 17.42 -3.08
N LEU A 59 -5.95 17.66 -4.01
CA LEU A 59 -7.04 16.71 -4.28
C LEU A 59 -6.50 15.37 -4.79
N TYR A 60 -5.54 15.39 -5.70
CA TYR A 60 -4.98 14.19 -6.31
C TYR A 60 -4.25 13.31 -5.29
N GLU A 61 -3.40 13.92 -4.46
CA GLU A 61 -2.74 13.21 -3.35
C GLU A 61 -3.76 12.63 -2.36
N TYR A 62 -4.80 13.40 -2.04
CA TYR A 62 -5.86 12.90 -1.19
C TYR A 62 -6.56 11.69 -1.81
N CYS A 63 -6.85 11.69 -3.12
CA CYS A 63 -7.42 10.54 -3.80
C CYS A 63 -6.54 9.30 -3.72
N ILE A 64 -5.22 9.45 -3.83
CA ILE A 64 -4.27 8.33 -3.70
C ILE A 64 -4.29 7.77 -2.27
N ARG A 65 -4.22 8.63 -1.26
CA ARG A 65 -4.29 8.22 0.16
C ARG A 65 -5.62 7.55 0.50
N ASP A 66 -6.73 8.10 0.02
CA ASP A 66 -8.07 7.54 0.22
C ASP A 66 -8.18 6.14 -0.42
N SER A 67 -7.55 5.91 -1.58
CA SER A 67 -7.48 4.58 -2.19
C SER A 67 -6.75 3.57 -1.31
N GLY A 68 -5.63 3.97 -0.73
CA GLY A 68 -4.87 3.15 0.21
C GLY A 68 -5.71 2.79 1.46
N TYR A 69 -6.35 3.78 2.08
CA TYR A 69 -7.19 3.56 3.25
C TYR A 69 -8.40 2.67 2.98
N ARG A 70 -9.10 2.87 1.87
CA ARG A 70 -10.28 2.04 1.51
C ARG A 70 -9.89 0.61 1.23
N PHE A 71 -8.76 0.43 0.56
CA PHE A 71 -8.24 -0.90 0.35
C PHE A 71 -7.93 -1.59 1.68
N TYR A 72 -7.19 -0.92 2.56
CA TYR A 72 -6.83 -1.44 3.87
C TYR A 72 -8.08 -1.76 4.72
N SER A 73 -9.10 -0.89 4.71
CA SER A 73 -10.34 -1.11 5.46
C SER A 73 -11.12 -2.34 4.97
N LYS A 74 -11.28 -2.48 3.65
CA LYS A 74 -11.93 -3.67 3.05
C LYS A 74 -11.13 -4.93 3.32
N PHE A 75 -9.82 -4.86 3.17
CA PHE A 75 -8.94 -5.95 3.48
C PHE A 75 -9.10 -6.38 4.96
N ARG A 76 -9.08 -5.43 5.90
CA ARG A 76 -9.26 -5.71 7.32
C ARG A 76 -10.60 -6.40 7.63
N GLU A 77 -11.69 -6.01 6.97
CA GLU A 77 -12.99 -6.65 7.11
C GLU A 77 -12.99 -8.10 6.59
N GLU A 78 -12.37 -8.34 5.44
CA GLU A 78 -12.24 -9.68 4.87
C GLU A 78 -11.35 -10.59 5.73
N VAL A 79 -10.26 -10.03 6.28
CA VAL A 79 -9.25 -10.74 7.08
C VAL A 79 -9.72 -11.00 8.51
N ALA A 80 -10.55 -10.13 9.08
CA ALA A 80 -11.05 -10.29 10.46
C ALA A 80 -11.80 -11.61 10.67
N ASN A 81 -12.31 -12.23 9.61
CA ASN A 81 -13.03 -13.50 9.62
C ASN A 81 -12.16 -14.72 9.27
N LEU A 82 -10.88 -14.51 8.94
CA LEU A 82 -9.99 -15.59 8.53
C LEU A 82 -8.94 -15.84 9.62
N ASN A 83 -8.98 -17.05 10.21
CA ASN A 83 -7.96 -17.48 11.15
C ASN A 83 -6.65 -17.84 10.41
N ASN A 84 -5.50 -17.45 10.97
CA ASN A 84 -4.16 -17.82 10.49
C ASN A 84 -3.68 -17.16 9.19
N LEU A 85 -4.12 -15.94 8.85
CA LEU A 85 -3.51 -15.20 7.74
C LEU A 85 -2.11 -14.71 8.10
N THR A 86 -1.22 -14.86 7.14
CA THR A 86 0.12 -14.28 7.21
C THR A 86 0.18 -12.93 6.50
N ILE A 87 1.18 -12.12 6.82
CA ILE A 87 1.45 -10.87 6.09
C ILE A 87 1.62 -11.11 4.58
N PHE A 88 2.15 -12.27 4.19
CA PHE A 88 2.32 -12.66 2.79
C PHE A 88 0.99 -12.90 2.08
N ASP A 89 -0.01 -13.41 2.79
CA ASP A 89 -1.37 -13.58 2.24
C ASP A 89 -2.01 -12.24 1.96
N ILE A 90 -1.72 -11.24 2.81
CA ILE A 90 -2.12 -9.85 2.61
C ILE A 90 -1.55 -9.28 1.33
N PHE A 91 -0.23 -9.33 1.17
CA PHE A 91 0.43 -8.81 -0.02
C PHE A 91 0.01 -9.56 -1.29
N ASN A 92 -0.24 -10.87 -1.20
CA ASN A 92 -0.77 -11.67 -2.30
C ASN A 92 -2.20 -11.26 -2.69
N ALA A 93 -3.05 -10.97 -1.71
CA ALA A 93 -4.41 -10.47 -1.97
C ALA A 93 -4.37 -9.08 -2.63
N LEU A 94 -3.48 -8.19 -2.17
CA LEU A 94 -3.21 -6.88 -2.78
C LEU A 94 -2.79 -7.00 -4.23
N PHE A 95 -1.80 -7.84 -4.50
CA PHE A 95 -1.31 -8.04 -5.85
C PHE A 95 -2.41 -8.56 -6.78
N ARG A 96 -3.21 -9.55 -6.34
CA ARG A 96 -4.36 -10.05 -7.10
C ARG A 96 -5.40 -8.95 -7.34
N PHE A 97 -5.77 -8.19 -6.30
CA PHE A 97 -6.75 -7.11 -6.42
C PHE A 97 -6.37 -6.10 -7.50
N TYR A 98 -5.10 -5.71 -7.56
CA TYR A 98 -4.61 -4.72 -8.54
C TYR A 98 -4.26 -5.33 -9.91
N THR A 99 -4.11 -6.63 -10.03
CA THR A 99 -3.77 -7.29 -11.31
C THR A 99 -4.94 -8.06 -11.95
N GLU A 100 -6.01 -8.31 -11.21
CA GLU A 100 -7.24 -8.91 -11.73
C GLU A 100 -8.18 -7.79 -12.18
N LYS A 101 -8.43 -7.74 -13.50
CA LYS A 101 -9.33 -6.75 -14.10
C LYS A 101 -10.74 -6.96 -13.57
N LYS A 102 -11.22 -6.06 -12.73
CA LYS A 102 -12.62 -6.00 -12.31
C LYS A 102 -13.30 -4.89 -13.12
N GLU A 103 -14.16 -5.25 -14.03
CA GLU A 103 -14.94 -4.28 -14.81
C GLU A 103 -15.77 -3.39 -13.88
N GLY A 104 -15.78 -2.08 -14.17
CA GLY A 104 -16.59 -1.09 -13.46
C GLY A 104 -15.99 -0.52 -12.16
N ILE A 105 -14.80 -0.92 -11.75
CA ILE A 105 -14.16 -0.35 -10.54
C ILE A 105 -13.28 0.84 -10.94
N SER A 106 -13.78 2.05 -10.69
CA SER A 106 -13.04 3.31 -10.91
C SER A 106 -11.71 3.35 -10.12
N GLU A 107 -11.65 2.69 -8.99
CA GLU A 107 -10.47 2.56 -8.13
C GLU A 107 -9.30 1.90 -8.86
N TYR A 108 -9.54 0.75 -9.51
CA TYR A 108 -8.51 0.04 -10.29
C TYR A 108 -7.94 0.92 -11.41
N ALA A 109 -8.83 1.54 -12.20
CA ALA A 109 -8.42 2.40 -13.31
C ALA A 109 -7.63 3.63 -12.82
N PHE A 110 -8.02 4.19 -11.68
CA PHE A 110 -7.33 5.31 -11.06
C PHE A 110 -5.91 4.91 -10.60
N ILE A 111 -5.76 3.87 -9.80
CA ILE A 111 -4.46 3.43 -9.30
C ILE A 111 -3.53 3.00 -10.42
N LYS A 112 -4.04 2.27 -11.43
CA LYS A 112 -3.28 1.95 -12.64
C LYS A 112 -2.71 3.24 -13.28
N LYS A 113 -3.56 4.25 -13.49
CA LYS A 113 -3.15 5.53 -14.09
C LYS A 113 -2.11 6.24 -13.23
N VAL A 114 -2.31 6.28 -11.91
CA VAL A 114 -1.36 6.87 -10.95
C VAL A 114 0.03 6.22 -11.06
N ILE A 115 0.11 4.90 -11.01
CA ILE A 115 1.37 4.16 -11.09
C ILE A 115 2.05 4.38 -12.45
N GLN A 116 1.30 4.52 -13.54
CA GLN A 116 1.85 4.77 -14.88
C GLN A 116 2.39 6.19 -15.06
N THR A 117 1.78 7.20 -14.41
CA THR A 117 2.09 8.61 -14.69
C THR A 117 3.06 9.26 -13.71
N ILE A 118 2.98 8.91 -12.43
CA ILE A 118 3.84 9.47 -11.38
C ILE A 118 4.39 8.37 -10.45
N PRO A 119 5.16 7.40 -10.98
CA PRO A 119 5.48 6.18 -10.23
C PRO A 119 6.20 6.46 -8.90
N ASP A 120 7.16 7.35 -8.88
CA ASP A 120 7.98 7.60 -7.67
C ASP A 120 7.18 8.33 -6.60
N ARG A 121 6.44 9.39 -6.95
CA ARG A 121 5.56 10.12 -6.03
C ARG A 121 4.41 9.23 -5.53
N ALA A 122 3.84 8.40 -6.40
CA ALA A 122 2.80 7.44 -6.02
C ALA A 122 3.33 6.42 -5.01
N ARG A 123 4.56 5.91 -5.22
CA ARG A 123 5.21 4.98 -4.29
C ARG A 123 5.29 5.56 -2.88
N GLU A 124 5.75 6.79 -2.73
CA GLU A 124 5.85 7.45 -1.42
C GLU A 124 4.48 7.58 -0.74
N ILE A 125 3.48 8.13 -1.46
CA ILE A 125 2.15 8.36 -0.90
C ILE A 125 1.46 7.04 -0.52
N ILE A 126 1.57 6.02 -1.38
CA ILE A 126 0.98 4.70 -1.13
C ILE A 126 1.71 4.01 0.01
N ARG A 127 3.04 4.03 0.03
CA ARG A 127 3.86 3.46 1.10
C ARG A 127 3.44 3.99 2.46
N ASP A 128 3.31 5.31 2.60
CA ASP A 128 2.91 5.95 3.87
C ASP A 128 1.52 5.48 4.33
N SER A 129 0.65 5.11 3.39
CA SER A 129 -0.68 4.58 3.72
C SER A 129 -0.65 3.12 4.16
N PHE A 130 0.33 2.32 3.68
CA PHE A 130 0.42 0.87 3.94
C PHE A 130 1.47 0.50 4.99
N VAL A 131 2.56 1.25 5.08
CA VAL A 131 3.70 0.97 5.95
C VAL A 131 3.84 2.05 7.03
N GLY A 132 2.87 2.95 7.14
CA GLY A 132 2.82 3.94 8.21
C GLY A 132 2.71 3.26 9.58
N GLU A 133 3.30 3.86 10.60
CA GLU A 133 3.43 3.34 11.96
C GLU A 133 2.13 2.71 12.52
N LYS A 134 1.00 3.38 12.31
CA LYS A 134 -0.30 2.89 12.74
C LYS A 134 -0.71 1.58 12.05
N THR A 135 -0.50 1.48 10.74
CA THR A 135 -0.84 0.30 9.95
C THR A 135 0.06 -0.88 10.32
N VAL A 136 1.36 -0.63 10.46
CA VAL A 136 2.34 -1.63 10.91
C VAL A 136 1.95 -2.18 12.27
N HIS A 137 1.62 -1.34 13.24
CA HIS A 137 1.20 -1.75 14.56
C HIS A 137 -0.10 -2.57 14.56
N GLU A 138 -1.08 -2.21 13.75
CA GLU A 138 -2.32 -2.98 13.61
C GLU A 138 -2.08 -4.35 12.94
N LEU A 139 -1.23 -4.41 11.92
CA LEU A 139 -0.88 -5.65 11.23
C LEU A 139 -0.02 -6.59 12.09
N TYR A 140 0.79 -6.04 12.98
CA TYR A 140 1.60 -6.80 13.93
C TYR A 140 0.73 -7.75 14.81
N LYS A 141 -0.49 -7.36 15.14
CA LYS A 141 -1.43 -8.19 15.91
C LYS A 141 -1.79 -9.50 15.18
N TYR A 142 -1.87 -9.46 13.85
CA TYR A 142 -2.15 -10.65 13.03
C TYR A 142 -0.91 -11.49 12.80
N TYR A 143 0.25 -10.94 13.16
CA TYR A 143 1.56 -11.53 12.93
C TYR A 143 2.09 -12.31 14.14
N SER A 144 1.50 -12.15 15.31
CA SER A 144 1.95 -12.70 16.60
C SER A 144 2.13 -14.23 16.67
N GLY A 145 1.84 -14.95 15.58
CA GLY A 145 2.09 -16.39 15.47
C GLY A 145 3.56 -16.79 15.25
N TYR A 146 4.44 -15.85 14.84
CA TYR A 146 5.82 -16.17 14.44
C TYR A 146 6.91 -15.70 15.40
N THR A 147 6.62 -14.69 16.20
CA THR A 147 7.61 -14.17 17.17
C THR A 147 6.95 -13.97 18.52
N LYS A 148 7.39 -14.70 19.52
CA LYS A 148 7.15 -14.34 20.91
C LYS A 148 8.04 -13.15 21.20
N ASN A 149 7.44 -11.96 21.42
CA ASN A 149 8.04 -10.76 22.00
C ASN A 149 9.58 -10.75 22.09
N THR A 150 10.26 -10.58 20.97
CA THR A 150 11.69 -10.38 20.95
C THR A 150 11.98 -8.88 20.83
N GLU A 151 13.04 -8.38 21.43
CA GLU A 151 13.49 -6.99 21.34
C GLU A 151 13.69 -6.56 19.87
N TYR A 152 13.96 -7.51 18.97
CA TYR A 152 14.19 -7.29 17.54
C TYR A 152 12.94 -7.47 16.67
N SER A 153 11.83 -7.95 17.23
CA SER A 153 10.65 -8.32 16.46
C SER A 153 10.04 -7.15 15.69
N ASP A 154 10.00 -5.96 16.27
CA ASP A 154 9.44 -4.76 15.64
C ASP A 154 10.31 -4.28 14.46
N THR A 155 11.63 -4.30 14.61
CA THR A 155 12.57 -3.91 13.55
C THR A 155 12.53 -4.89 12.38
N ILE A 156 12.54 -6.19 12.65
CA ILE A 156 12.46 -7.24 11.63
C ILE A 156 11.11 -7.15 10.90
N PHE A 157 10.02 -6.98 11.64
CA PHE A 157 8.69 -6.87 11.05
C PHE A 157 8.54 -5.60 10.20
N THR A 158 9.01 -4.45 10.67
CA THR A 158 8.97 -3.19 9.92
C THR A 158 9.79 -3.30 8.63
N SER A 159 10.98 -3.90 8.70
CA SER A 159 11.82 -4.16 7.52
C SER A 159 11.15 -5.09 6.54
N LEU A 160 10.50 -6.16 7.01
CA LEU A 160 9.71 -7.05 6.17
C LEU A 160 8.59 -6.32 5.45
N MET A 161 7.83 -5.47 6.18
CA MET A 161 6.73 -4.69 5.61
C MET A 161 7.22 -3.77 4.49
N GLN A 162 8.34 -3.10 4.71
CA GLN A 162 8.95 -2.22 3.70
C GLN A 162 9.37 -3.01 2.46
N LEU A 163 10.10 -4.11 2.63
CA LEU A 163 10.56 -4.96 1.52
C LEU A 163 9.38 -5.60 0.76
N ALA A 164 8.37 -6.09 1.47
CA ALA A 164 7.19 -6.69 0.83
C ALA A 164 6.39 -5.64 0.05
N PHE A 165 6.29 -4.41 0.57
CA PHE A 165 5.69 -3.29 -0.15
C PHE A 165 6.48 -2.96 -1.42
N ASP A 166 7.80 -2.89 -1.35
CA ASP A 166 8.66 -2.61 -2.50
C ASP A 166 8.51 -3.69 -3.58
N VAL A 167 8.49 -4.97 -3.20
CA VAL A 167 8.22 -6.07 -4.13
C VAL A 167 6.84 -5.95 -4.78
N LEU A 168 5.81 -5.63 -4.00
CA LEU A 168 4.46 -5.41 -4.52
C LEU A 168 4.43 -4.26 -5.51
N TYR A 169 4.95 -3.09 -5.11
CA TYR A 169 4.89 -1.87 -5.90
C TYR A 169 5.64 -2.00 -7.24
N GLU A 170 6.88 -2.49 -7.22
CA GLU A 170 7.66 -2.70 -8.43
C GLU A 170 7.02 -3.75 -9.35
N SER A 171 6.41 -4.79 -8.79
CA SER A 171 5.69 -5.78 -9.58
C SER A 171 4.42 -5.21 -10.23
N LEU A 172 3.70 -4.31 -9.55
CA LEU A 172 2.56 -3.59 -10.13
C LEU A 172 3.02 -2.61 -11.21
N ARG A 173 4.12 -1.90 -11.00
CA ARG A 173 4.71 -1.01 -11.99
C ARG A 173 5.08 -1.76 -13.27
N GLU A 174 5.73 -2.92 -13.14
CA GLU A 174 6.05 -3.80 -14.26
C GLU A 174 4.79 -4.34 -14.94
N PHE A 175 3.81 -4.79 -14.15
CA PHE A 175 2.53 -5.31 -14.67
C PHE A 175 1.78 -4.29 -15.54
N TYR A 176 1.83 -3.00 -15.17
CA TYR A 176 1.14 -1.93 -15.91
C TYR A 176 1.98 -1.33 -17.05
N ARG A 177 3.23 -1.76 -17.24
CA ARG A 177 4.06 -1.32 -18.37
C ARG A 177 3.45 -1.83 -19.68
N GLU A 178 3.55 -1.02 -20.74
CA GLU A 178 3.19 -1.44 -22.10
C GLU A 178 4.05 -2.63 -22.53
N ASN A 179 3.43 -3.60 -23.16
CA ASN A 179 4.06 -4.86 -23.62
C ASN A 179 4.69 -5.71 -22.51
N SER A 180 4.23 -5.59 -21.27
CA SER A 180 4.68 -6.43 -20.16
C SER A 180 4.22 -7.89 -20.36
N ASP A 181 5.12 -8.84 -20.12
CA ASP A 181 4.74 -10.26 -19.98
C ASP A 181 4.10 -10.47 -18.59
N VAL A 182 2.78 -10.41 -18.57
CA VAL A 182 1.96 -10.56 -17.37
C VAL A 182 2.21 -11.90 -16.66
N GLY A 183 2.45 -12.98 -17.43
CA GLY A 183 2.77 -14.30 -16.89
C GLY A 183 4.08 -14.28 -16.12
N GLN A 184 5.12 -13.72 -16.73
CA GLN A 184 6.44 -13.59 -16.14
C GLN A 184 6.42 -12.67 -14.90
N VAL A 185 5.71 -11.56 -14.96
CA VAL A 185 5.56 -10.65 -13.80
C VAL A 185 4.93 -11.37 -12.61
N ARG A 186 3.88 -12.16 -12.83
CA ARG A 186 3.22 -12.93 -11.77
C ARG A 186 4.14 -13.99 -11.18
N GLN A 187 4.92 -14.67 -11.99
CA GLN A 187 5.90 -15.64 -11.52
C GLN A 187 7.02 -14.99 -10.71
N ASN A 188 7.58 -13.90 -11.21
CA ASN A 188 8.62 -13.13 -10.51
C ASN A 188 8.12 -12.58 -9.17
N TYR A 189 6.90 -12.06 -9.12
CA TYR A 189 6.28 -11.62 -7.87
C TYR A 189 6.22 -12.76 -6.84
N LYS A 190 5.66 -13.92 -7.24
CA LYS A 190 5.56 -15.09 -6.35
C LYS A 190 6.92 -15.54 -5.84
N LEU A 191 7.93 -15.56 -6.72
CA LEU A 191 9.29 -15.95 -6.35
C LEU A 191 9.89 -14.99 -5.32
N LYS A 192 9.82 -13.67 -5.57
CA LYS A 192 10.31 -12.64 -4.64
C LYS A 192 9.63 -12.73 -3.28
N MET A 193 8.31 -12.91 -3.25
CA MET A 193 7.55 -13.09 -1.99
C MET A 193 7.93 -14.37 -1.26
N ALA A 194 8.21 -15.47 -1.97
CA ALA A 194 8.68 -16.71 -1.37
C ALA A 194 10.08 -16.55 -0.74
N ILE A 195 11.00 -15.85 -1.43
CA ILE A 195 12.33 -15.52 -0.88
C ILE A 195 12.20 -14.70 0.40
N LEU A 196 11.38 -13.65 0.40
CA LEU A 196 11.13 -12.84 1.60
C LEU A 196 10.56 -13.68 2.74
N LYS A 197 9.57 -14.54 2.45
CA LYS A 197 8.94 -15.41 3.45
C LYS A 197 9.96 -16.34 4.12
N ASN A 198 10.80 -16.98 3.33
CA ASN A 198 11.79 -17.93 3.84
C ASN A 198 12.92 -17.22 4.61
N GLY A 199 13.44 -16.09 4.06
CA GLY A 199 14.45 -15.28 4.75
C GLY A 199 13.94 -14.72 6.07
N PHE A 200 12.70 -14.27 6.08
CA PHE A 200 12.04 -13.78 7.29
C PHE A 200 11.85 -14.91 8.33
N ALA A 201 11.37 -16.08 7.95
CA ALA A 201 11.22 -17.21 8.85
C ALA A 201 12.57 -17.62 9.45
N TYR A 202 13.64 -17.59 8.65
CA TYR A 202 15.00 -17.84 9.12
C TYR A 202 15.47 -16.81 10.16
N LEU A 203 15.26 -15.51 9.90
CA LEU A 203 15.62 -14.45 10.85
C LEU A 203 14.84 -14.55 12.16
N CYS A 204 13.54 -14.86 12.11
CA CYS A 204 12.74 -15.06 13.30
C CYS A 204 13.25 -16.25 14.14
N HIS A 205 13.62 -17.33 13.48
CA HIS A 205 14.20 -18.50 14.18
C HIS A 205 15.54 -18.17 14.82
N ARG A 206 16.41 -17.44 14.12
CA ARG A 206 17.68 -16.98 14.68
C ARG A 206 17.48 -16.03 15.88
N ALA A 207 16.59 -15.05 15.76
CA ALA A 207 16.29 -14.11 16.85
C ALA A 207 15.89 -14.86 18.13
N THR A 208 15.04 -15.87 18.04
CA THR A 208 14.65 -16.70 19.19
C THR A 208 15.83 -17.47 19.80
N PHE A 209 16.77 -17.91 18.98
CA PHE A 209 17.99 -18.58 19.45
C PHE A 209 18.95 -17.61 20.15
N PHE A 210 19.13 -16.41 19.61
CA PHE A 210 20.04 -15.41 20.18
C PHE A 210 19.52 -14.77 21.47
N GLU A 211 18.21 -14.64 21.65
CA GLU A 211 17.64 -14.18 22.94
C GLU A 211 17.95 -15.11 24.11
N SER A 212 18.14 -16.38 23.84
CA SER A 212 18.62 -17.30 24.87
C SER A 212 20.06 -17.00 25.32
N LYS A 213 20.81 -16.18 24.54
CA LYS A 213 22.18 -15.73 24.82
C LYS A 213 22.14 -14.23 25.17
N LYS A 214 22.06 -13.92 26.42
CA LYS A 214 21.84 -12.59 27.07
C LYS A 214 22.56 -11.33 26.56
N ASN A 215 23.24 -11.28 25.41
CA ASN A 215 24.02 -10.13 24.92
C ASN A 215 24.14 -10.06 23.38
N ALA A 216 23.21 -10.60 22.61
CA ALA A 216 23.31 -10.56 21.16
C ALA A 216 22.79 -9.21 20.59
N SER A 217 23.53 -8.64 19.62
CA SER A 217 23.13 -7.45 18.86
C SER A 217 22.39 -7.81 17.57
N ILE A 218 21.80 -6.81 16.91
CA ILE A 218 21.21 -7.01 15.57
C ILE A 218 22.26 -7.43 14.54
N GLU A 219 23.51 -6.98 14.71
CA GLU A 219 24.65 -7.36 13.89
C GLU A 219 24.93 -8.85 13.98
N ASP A 220 24.82 -9.46 15.17
CA ASP A 220 24.98 -10.90 15.36
C ASP A 220 23.90 -11.72 14.63
N LEU A 221 22.72 -11.13 14.39
CA LEU A 221 21.63 -11.77 13.64
C LEU A 221 21.92 -11.85 12.13
N ILE A 222 22.64 -10.87 11.59
CA ILE A 222 22.91 -10.72 10.15
C ILE A 222 24.32 -11.15 9.78
N ASP A 223 25.19 -11.41 10.75
CA ASP A 223 26.55 -11.87 10.48
C ASP A 223 26.56 -13.30 9.95
N TYR A 224 26.94 -13.44 8.67
CA TYR A 224 27.02 -14.72 7.97
C TYR A 224 28.24 -15.54 8.29
N ASP A 225 29.26 -14.96 8.94
CA ASP A 225 30.53 -15.62 9.24
C ASP A 225 30.45 -16.64 10.40
N VAL A 226 29.31 -16.78 11.05
CA VAL A 226 29.07 -17.75 12.12
C VAL A 226 28.57 -19.10 11.59
N LEU A 227 28.53 -19.30 10.27
CA LEU A 227 28.18 -20.57 9.61
C LEU A 227 29.43 -21.33 9.13
N GLY A 228 30.52 -21.23 9.87
CA GLY A 228 31.69 -22.08 9.70
C GLY A 228 31.44 -23.53 10.11
#